data_35f2689c9a15b58f76f047388e670ba6
#
_entry.id   35f2689c9a15b58f76f047388e670ba6
#
_cell.length_a   1.000
_cell.length_b   1.000
_cell.length_c   1.000
_cell.angle_alpha   90.00
_cell.angle_beta   90.00
_cell.angle_gamma   90.00
#
_symmetry.space_group_name_H-M   'P 1'
#
loop_
_entity.id
_entity.type
_entity.pdbx_description
1 polymer ?
#
loop_
_entity_poly.entity_id
_entity_poly.type
_entity_poly.pdbx_seq_one_letter_code
_entity_poly.pdbx_strand_id
1 'polypeptide(L)'
;CPPSPSFAAAIPDEERQQLEAILIDGLAGNSAISVLRLEDFSSIYGWGNHHDAQRDAMGRIPYRPEFFEAAACLLARRLHLLRRPPYKVIALDCDNTLWAGVVGEAGVEGIEIPPPYKALQEFVLARKNQGLLLCLVSKNDEESVLDVFEQRGDMVLRRTDIAATRINWEPKSSNLR
;
A
#
# COMPACT_ATOMS: atom_id res chain seq x y z
N CYS A 1 10.59 -6.79 -19.25
CA CYS A 1 11.73 -7.47 -18.61
C CYS A 1 12.98 -6.61 -18.78
N PRO A 2 13.83 -6.47 -17.76
CA PRO A 2 15.11 -5.81 -17.95
C PRO A 2 15.89 -6.53 -19.05
N PRO A 3 16.60 -5.81 -19.92
CA PRO A 3 17.41 -6.44 -20.97
C PRO A 3 18.48 -7.33 -20.33
N SER A 4 18.87 -8.40 -21.04
CA SER A 4 20.02 -9.17 -20.59
C SER A 4 21.27 -8.28 -20.55
N PRO A 5 22.23 -8.50 -19.65
CA PRO A 5 23.46 -7.70 -19.60
C PRO A 5 24.26 -7.70 -20.90
N SER A 6 24.19 -8.78 -21.68
CA SER A 6 24.76 -8.81 -23.03
C SER A 6 24.10 -7.82 -24.00
N PHE A 7 22.83 -7.51 -23.80
CA PHE A 7 22.11 -6.49 -24.56
C PHE A 7 22.25 -5.10 -23.89
N ALA A 8 22.25 -5.05 -22.56
CA ALA A 8 22.43 -3.82 -21.81
C ALA A 8 23.83 -3.22 -21.94
N ALA A 9 24.86 -4.07 -22.12
CA ALA A 9 26.24 -3.62 -22.38
C ALA A 9 26.42 -2.91 -23.73
N ALA A 10 25.47 -3.05 -24.65
CA ALA A 10 25.50 -2.40 -25.96
C ALA A 10 24.92 -0.97 -25.94
N ILE A 11 24.21 -0.60 -24.87
CA ILE A 11 23.55 0.72 -24.72
C ILE A 11 24.04 1.35 -23.43
N PRO A 12 24.60 2.57 -23.43
CA PRO A 12 24.96 3.31 -22.22
C PRO A 12 23.78 3.42 -21.24
N ASP A 13 24.07 3.38 -19.94
CA ASP A 13 23.03 3.44 -18.91
C ASP A 13 22.15 4.67 -19.00
N GLU A 14 22.71 5.83 -19.36
CA GLU A 14 21.97 7.08 -19.55
C GLU A 14 20.98 6.99 -20.72
N GLU A 15 21.39 6.42 -21.84
CA GLU A 15 20.50 6.25 -23.01
C GLU A 15 19.38 5.25 -22.70
N ARG A 16 19.69 4.18 -21.94
CA ARG A 16 18.69 3.20 -21.52
C ARG A 16 17.65 3.83 -20.59
N GLN A 17 18.08 4.65 -19.62
CA GLN A 17 17.17 5.37 -18.72
C GLN A 17 16.29 6.36 -19.48
N GLN A 18 16.84 7.08 -20.46
CA GLN A 18 16.08 7.99 -21.31
C GLN A 18 15.03 7.24 -22.14
N LEU A 19 15.40 6.12 -22.76
CA LEU A 19 14.46 5.29 -23.53
C LEU A 19 13.35 4.74 -22.65
N GLU A 20 13.69 4.28 -21.44
CA GLU A 20 12.71 3.79 -20.47
C GLU A 20 11.74 4.90 -20.04
N ALA A 21 12.25 6.09 -19.76
CA ALA A 21 11.42 7.25 -19.43
C ALA A 21 10.45 7.62 -20.56
N ILE A 22 10.93 7.67 -21.81
CA ILE A 22 10.11 7.95 -23.00
C ILE A 22 9.01 6.88 -23.16
N LEU A 23 9.36 5.61 -23.02
CA LEU A 23 8.39 4.52 -23.11
C LEU A 23 7.31 4.61 -22.02
N ILE A 24 7.71 4.90 -20.79
CA ILE A 24 6.78 5.01 -19.66
C ILE A 24 5.84 6.21 -19.86
N ASP A 25 6.38 7.35 -20.24
CA ASP A 25 5.60 8.56 -20.50
C ASP A 25 4.61 8.36 -21.66
N GLY A 26 5.08 7.75 -22.76
CA GLY A 26 4.24 7.43 -23.90
C GLY A 26 3.11 6.44 -23.60
N LEU A 27 3.29 5.58 -22.60
CA LEU A 27 2.29 4.58 -22.18
C LEU A 27 1.39 5.07 -21.02
N ALA A 28 1.79 6.11 -20.30
CA ALA A 28 1.10 6.58 -19.08
C ALA A 28 -0.35 7.06 -19.35
N GLY A 29 -0.65 7.50 -20.56
CA GLY A 29 -1.99 7.93 -20.98
C GLY A 29 -2.96 6.78 -21.29
N ASN A 30 -2.51 5.54 -21.37
CA ASN A 30 -3.33 4.39 -21.73
C ASN A 30 -3.68 3.54 -20.52
N SER A 31 -4.91 3.66 -20.02
CA SER A 31 -5.40 2.91 -18.86
C SER A 31 -5.46 1.38 -19.06
N ALA A 32 -5.37 0.89 -20.29
CA ALA A 32 -5.34 -0.54 -20.60
C ALA A 32 -3.93 -1.16 -20.42
N ILE A 33 -2.89 -0.32 -20.27
CA ILE A 33 -1.50 -0.74 -20.14
C ILE A 33 -1.04 -0.52 -18.71
N SER A 34 -0.50 -1.57 -18.09
CA SER A 34 0.18 -1.50 -16.78
C SER A 34 1.64 -1.84 -16.95
N VAL A 35 2.50 -0.89 -16.65
CA VAL A 35 3.96 -1.08 -16.72
C VAL A 35 4.46 -1.63 -15.38
N LEU A 36 5.24 -2.71 -15.43
CA LEU A 36 5.99 -3.25 -14.29
C LEU A 36 7.46 -2.93 -14.48
N ARG A 37 8.07 -2.26 -13.52
CA ARG A 37 9.48 -1.88 -13.53
C ARG A 37 10.31 -2.84 -12.70
N LEU A 38 11.64 -2.85 -12.94
CA LEU A 38 12.55 -3.63 -12.12
C LEU A 38 12.54 -3.18 -10.65
N GLU A 39 12.33 -1.89 -10.40
CA GLU A 39 12.20 -1.30 -9.06
C GLU A 39 11.01 -1.87 -8.29
N ASP A 40 9.90 -2.18 -8.98
CA ASP A 40 8.73 -2.83 -8.37
C ASP A 40 9.09 -4.21 -7.80
N PHE A 41 10.01 -4.93 -8.45
CA PHE A 41 10.51 -6.22 -7.98
C PHE A 41 11.48 -6.06 -6.81
N SER A 42 12.45 -5.16 -6.93
CA SER A 42 13.47 -4.95 -5.90
C SER A 42 12.88 -4.41 -4.60
N SER A 43 11.85 -3.57 -4.66
CA SER A 43 11.16 -3.05 -3.48
C SER A 43 10.38 -4.12 -2.72
N ILE A 44 9.83 -5.13 -3.41
CA ILE A 44 9.03 -6.19 -2.79
C ILE A 44 9.90 -7.38 -2.36
N TYR A 45 10.92 -7.74 -3.16
CA TYR A 45 11.69 -8.97 -2.99
C TYR A 45 13.15 -8.74 -2.59
N GLY A 46 13.61 -7.49 -2.47
CA GLY A 46 14.96 -7.16 -1.98
C GLY A 46 16.11 -7.62 -2.88
N TRP A 47 15.90 -7.76 -4.18
CA TRP A 47 16.89 -8.36 -5.09
C TRP A 47 17.79 -7.33 -5.75
N GLY A 48 19.11 -7.51 -5.52
CA GLY A 48 20.15 -6.79 -6.24
C GLY A 48 20.74 -7.56 -7.44
N ASN A 49 20.60 -8.89 -7.51
CA ASN A 49 21.22 -9.72 -8.56
C ASN A 49 20.23 -10.73 -9.14
N HIS A 50 19.58 -10.35 -10.23
CA HIS A 50 18.58 -11.16 -10.95
C HIS A 50 19.17 -11.90 -12.17
N HIS A 51 20.41 -11.59 -12.55
CA HIS A 51 21.05 -12.12 -13.75
C HIS A 51 21.80 -13.43 -13.48
N ASP A 52 21.74 -14.35 -14.45
CA ASP A 52 22.50 -15.60 -14.49
C ASP A 52 23.35 -15.65 -15.80
N ALA A 53 24.59 -15.21 -15.70
CA ALA A 53 25.50 -15.10 -16.83
C ALA A 53 25.78 -16.46 -17.50
N GLN A 54 25.79 -17.55 -16.73
CA GLN A 54 26.04 -18.89 -17.25
C GLN A 54 24.85 -19.39 -18.07
N ARG A 55 23.64 -19.25 -17.56
CA ARG A 55 22.42 -19.64 -18.27
C ARG A 55 22.17 -18.77 -19.50
N ASP A 56 22.49 -17.46 -19.42
CA ASP A 56 22.40 -16.56 -20.56
C ASP A 56 23.34 -16.98 -21.69
N ALA A 57 24.57 -17.29 -21.37
CA ALA A 57 25.57 -17.76 -22.36
C ALA A 57 25.19 -19.09 -23.00
N MET A 58 24.67 -20.05 -22.21
CA MET A 58 24.37 -21.41 -22.68
C MET A 58 23.04 -21.54 -23.41
N GLY A 59 22.01 -20.83 -22.91
CA GLY A 59 20.62 -21.05 -23.34
C GLY A 59 19.83 -19.78 -23.62
N ARG A 60 20.45 -18.60 -23.58
CA ARG A 60 19.76 -17.29 -23.67
C ARG A 60 18.67 -17.12 -22.62
N ILE A 61 18.91 -17.64 -21.41
CA ILE A 61 18.04 -17.51 -20.25
C ILE A 61 18.72 -16.57 -19.23
N PRO A 62 18.52 -15.26 -19.35
CA PRO A 62 19.32 -14.27 -18.63
C PRO A 62 19.02 -14.16 -17.14
N TYR A 63 17.95 -14.79 -16.66
CA TYR A 63 17.49 -14.60 -15.28
C TYR A 63 17.57 -15.89 -14.47
N ARG A 64 17.76 -15.72 -13.17
CA ARG A 64 17.68 -16.80 -12.19
C ARG A 64 16.25 -17.33 -12.05
N PRO A 65 16.06 -18.63 -11.69
CA PRO A 65 14.73 -19.19 -11.47
C PRO A 65 13.88 -18.39 -10.50
N GLU A 66 14.48 -17.92 -9.41
CA GLU A 66 13.79 -17.15 -8.35
C GLU A 66 13.25 -15.82 -8.88
N PHE A 67 13.91 -15.22 -9.87
CA PHE A 67 13.40 -14.02 -10.53
C PHE A 67 12.12 -14.32 -11.33
N PHE A 68 12.07 -15.44 -12.03
CA PHE A 68 10.87 -15.85 -12.76
C PHE A 68 9.71 -16.13 -11.81
N GLU A 69 9.97 -16.76 -10.67
CA GLU A 69 8.94 -17.00 -9.63
C GLU A 69 8.38 -15.69 -9.09
N ALA A 70 9.24 -14.73 -8.73
CA ALA A 70 8.82 -13.43 -8.27
C ALA A 70 8.08 -12.64 -9.35
N ALA A 71 8.56 -12.70 -10.60
CA ALA A 71 7.89 -12.06 -11.74
C ALA A 71 6.48 -12.62 -11.93
N ALA A 72 6.32 -13.94 -11.87
CA ALA A 72 5.03 -14.61 -11.96
C ALA A 72 4.10 -14.19 -10.80
N CYS A 73 4.60 -14.15 -9.57
CA CYS A 73 3.84 -13.70 -8.41
C CYS A 73 3.40 -12.23 -8.53
N LEU A 74 4.30 -11.35 -8.96
CA LEU A 74 3.97 -9.93 -9.14
C LEU A 74 2.93 -9.74 -10.24
N LEU A 75 3.10 -10.42 -11.38
CA LEU A 75 2.17 -10.38 -12.48
C LEU A 75 0.78 -10.92 -12.06
N ALA A 76 0.74 -12.05 -11.35
CA ALA A 76 -0.51 -12.62 -10.86
C ALA A 76 -1.24 -11.66 -9.89
N ARG A 77 -0.50 -11.01 -8.99
CA ARG A 77 -1.07 -9.99 -8.09
C ARG A 77 -1.62 -8.79 -8.86
N ARG A 78 -0.91 -8.28 -9.87
CA ARG A 78 -1.39 -7.17 -10.71
C ARG A 78 -2.64 -7.56 -11.49
N LEU A 79 -2.67 -8.72 -12.14
CA LEU A 79 -3.85 -9.23 -12.84
C LEU A 79 -5.04 -9.42 -11.91
N HIS A 80 -4.79 -9.91 -10.69
CA HIS A 80 -5.83 -10.05 -9.68
C HIS A 80 -6.43 -8.70 -9.27
N LEU A 81 -5.58 -7.69 -9.05
CA LEU A 81 -6.03 -6.34 -8.73
C LEU A 81 -6.83 -5.69 -9.87
N LEU A 82 -6.42 -5.90 -11.12
CA LEU A 82 -7.14 -5.37 -12.30
C LEU A 82 -8.53 -6.00 -12.49
N ARG A 83 -8.72 -7.23 -12.00
CA ARG A 83 -10.01 -7.97 -12.11
C ARG A 83 -10.94 -7.74 -10.93
N ARG A 84 -10.45 -7.21 -9.82
CA ARG A 84 -11.27 -6.92 -8.64
C ARG A 84 -11.89 -5.53 -8.74
N PRO A 85 -13.16 -5.39 -8.35
CA PRO A 85 -13.72 -4.06 -8.14
C PRO A 85 -12.89 -3.35 -7.04
N PRO A 86 -12.58 -2.07 -7.22
CA PRO A 86 -11.80 -1.33 -6.21
C PRO A 86 -12.55 -1.29 -4.89
N TYR A 87 -11.85 -1.42 -3.79
CA TYR A 87 -12.40 -1.16 -2.47
C TYR A 87 -12.86 0.29 -2.38
N LYS A 88 -14.02 0.49 -1.77
CA LYS A 88 -14.62 1.83 -1.61
C LYS A 88 -14.62 2.31 -0.18
N VAL A 89 -14.43 1.40 0.77
CA VAL A 89 -14.55 1.67 2.21
C VAL A 89 -13.34 1.07 2.92
N ILE A 90 -12.78 1.83 3.86
CA ILE A 90 -11.80 1.36 4.84
C ILE A 90 -12.50 1.41 6.20
N ALA A 91 -12.67 0.25 6.83
CA ALA A 91 -13.14 0.15 8.20
C ALA A 91 -11.94 0.09 9.15
N LEU A 92 -11.89 1.02 10.08
CA LEU A 92 -10.80 1.20 11.03
C LEU A 92 -11.28 0.83 12.44
N ASP A 93 -10.44 0.09 13.16
CA ASP A 93 -10.54 0.00 14.61
C ASP A 93 -9.95 1.27 15.26
N CYS A 94 -10.23 1.50 16.53
CA CYS A 94 -9.76 2.68 17.24
C CYS A 94 -8.58 2.37 18.15
N ASP A 95 -8.80 1.67 19.27
CA ASP A 95 -7.79 1.35 20.26
C ASP A 95 -6.67 0.49 19.69
N ASN A 96 -5.43 0.85 19.99
CA ASN A 96 -4.22 0.19 19.47
C ASN A 96 -4.15 0.13 17.93
N THR A 97 -4.94 0.97 17.24
CA THR A 97 -4.96 1.11 15.78
C THR A 97 -4.78 2.56 15.37
N LEU A 98 -5.66 3.47 15.79
CA LEU A 98 -5.51 4.91 15.53
C LEU A 98 -4.66 5.62 16.60
N TRP A 99 -4.56 5.04 17.77
CA TRP A 99 -3.71 5.49 18.89
C TRP A 99 -3.25 4.28 19.71
N ALA A 100 -2.24 4.46 20.51
CA ALA A 100 -1.78 3.48 21.48
C ALA A 100 -2.58 3.62 22.78
N GLY A 101 -3.01 2.48 23.33
CA GLY A 101 -3.82 2.42 24.55
C GLY A 101 -5.30 2.14 24.28
N VAL A 102 -6.05 2.01 25.37
CA VAL A 102 -7.49 1.75 25.39
C VAL A 102 -8.17 2.94 26.02
N VAL A 103 -8.93 3.70 25.23
CA VAL A 103 -9.52 4.97 25.70
C VAL A 103 -10.50 4.76 26.85
N GLY A 104 -11.24 3.66 26.87
CA GLY A 104 -12.15 3.32 27.96
C GLY A 104 -11.48 3.08 29.31
N GLU A 105 -10.16 2.78 29.32
CA GLU A 105 -9.38 2.55 30.54
C GLU A 105 -8.52 3.76 30.91
N ALA A 106 -7.86 4.35 29.92
CA ALA A 106 -6.87 5.42 30.12
C ALA A 106 -7.47 6.83 30.03
N GLY A 107 -8.70 6.96 29.50
CA GLY A 107 -9.29 8.25 29.13
C GLY A 107 -8.58 8.91 27.94
N VAL A 108 -9.10 10.04 27.49
CA VAL A 108 -8.60 10.79 26.33
C VAL A 108 -7.16 11.26 26.54
N GLU A 109 -6.81 11.66 27.75
CA GLU A 109 -5.46 12.13 28.09
C GLU A 109 -4.43 11.00 28.23
N GLY A 110 -4.87 9.79 28.57
CA GLY A 110 -3.98 8.67 28.84
C GLY A 110 -3.60 7.84 27.59
N ILE A 111 -4.20 8.10 26.44
CA ILE A 111 -3.79 7.48 25.17
C ILE A 111 -2.65 8.27 24.52
N GLU A 112 -1.84 7.61 23.72
CA GLU A 112 -0.71 8.22 23.01
C GLU A 112 -0.88 8.07 21.48
N ILE A 113 -0.34 9.04 20.72
CA ILE A 113 -0.36 9.02 19.25
C ILE A 113 1.08 9.12 18.72
N PRO A 114 1.90 8.06 18.92
CA PRO A 114 3.27 8.05 18.46
C PRO A 114 3.37 7.98 16.92
N PRO A 115 4.56 8.22 16.33
CA PRO A 115 4.75 8.36 14.89
C PRO A 115 4.14 7.23 14.03
N PRO A 116 4.18 5.94 14.40
CA PRO A 116 3.57 4.90 13.59
C PRO A 116 2.05 5.04 13.43
N TYR A 117 1.36 5.51 14.48
CA TYR A 117 -0.08 5.74 14.45
C TYR A 117 -0.44 6.98 13.60
N LYS A 118 0.38 8.04 13.69
CA LYS A 118 0.24 9.20 12.80
C LYS A 118 0.42 8.82 11.33
N ALA A 119 1.45 8.03 11.04
CA ALA A 119 1.69 7.55 9.67
C ALA A 119 0.50 6.73 9.12
N LEU A 120 -0.14 5.89 9.95
CA LEU A 120 -1.36 5.19 9.56
C LEU A 120 -2.50 6.18 9.28
N GLN A 121 -2.72 7.16 10.15
CA GLN A 121 -3.75 8.17 9.97
C GLN A 121 -3.53 8.99 8.69
N GLU A 122 -2.29 9.41 8.41
CA GLU A 122 -1.90 10.08 7.16
C GLU A 122 -2.17 9.22 5.93
N PHE A 123 -1.81 7.93 6.00
CA PHE A 123 -2.07 6.98 4.93
C PHE A 123 -3.57 6.85 4.62
N VAL A 124 -4.41 6.63 5.62
CA VAL A 124 -5.85 6.46 5.38
C VAL A 124 -6.52 7.78 4.95
N LEU A 125 -6.05 8.93 5.45
CA LEU A 125 -6.49 10.25 4.99
C LEU A 125 -6.16 10.46 3.50
N ALA A 126 -4.95 10.07 3.07
CA ALA A 126 -4.59 10.11 1.65
C ALA A 126 -5.50 9.20 0.80
N ARG A 127 -5.91 8.02 1.31
CA ARG A 127 -6.89 7.15 0.64
C ARG A 127 -8.28 7.78 0.57
N LYS A 128 -8.74 8.43 1.64
CA LYS A 128 -9.99 9.20 1.63
C LYS A 128 -9.97 10.28 0.54
N ASN A 129 -8.87 11.02 0.42
CA ASN A 129 -8.71 12.07 -0.59
C ASN A 129 -8.70 11.51 -2.03
N GLN A 130 -8.44 10.20 -2.18
CA GLN A 130 -8.56 9.47 -3.46
C GLN A 130 -9.97 8.89 -3.69
N GLY A 131 -10.93 9.19 -2.82
CA GLY A 131 -12.34 8.82 -2.97
C GLY A 131 -12.80 7.60 -2.17
N LEU A 132 -11.97 7.06 -1.24
CA LEU A 132 -12.43 6.01 -0.33
C LEU A 132 -13.17 6.62 0.85
N LEU A 133 -14.15 5.89 1.38
CA LEU A 133 -14.85 6.25 2.61
C LEU A 133 -14.14 5.63 3.81
N LEU A 134 -14.00 6.41 4.89
CA LEU A 134 -13.48 5.91 6.16
C LEU A 134 -14.64 5.66 7.13
N CYS A 135 -14.65 4.49 7.75
CA CYS A 135 -15.63 4.12 8.76
C CYS A 135 -14.90 3.63 10.02
N LEU A 136 -15.47 3.90 11.19
CA LEU A 136 -14.97 3.36 12.46
C LEU A 136 -15.79 2.14 12.85
N VAL A 137 -15.11 1.05 13.22
CA VAL A 137 -15.71 -0.18 13.73
C VAL A 137 -14.91 -0.64 14.94
N SER A 138 -15.34 -0.28 16.11
CA SER A 138 -14.63 -0.54 17.36
C SER A 138 -15.52 -1.13 18.45
N LYS A 139 -14.92 -1.95 19.30
CA LYS A 139 -15.55 -2.38 20.58
C LYS A 139 -15.17 -1.38 21.65
N ASN A 140 -16.02 -0.39 21.84
CA ASN A 140 -15.78 0.68 22.76
C ASN A 140 -17.09 1.39 23.12
N ASP A 141 -17.01 2.34 24.02
CA ASP A 141 -18.04 3.36 24.22
C ASP A 141 -17.91 4.44 23.14
N GLU A 142 -19.02 4.76 22.45
CA GLU A 142 -19.00 5.69 21.32
C GLU A 142 -18.61 7.11 21.76
N GLU A 143 -19.12 7.57 22.89
CA GLU A 143 -18.84 8.91 23.42
C GLU A 143 -17.34 9.08 23.70
N SER A 144 -16.74 8.11 24.38
CA SER A 144 -15.30 8.12 24.69
C SER A 144 -14.42 8.17 23.43
N VAL A 145 -14.80 7.47 22.36
CA VAL A 145 -14.05 7.52 21.10
C VAL A 145 -14.24 8.86 20.39
N LEU A 146 -15.46 9.40 20.37
CA LEU A 146 -15.72 10.69 19.73
C LEU A 146 -15.00 11.84 20.46
N ASP A 147 -14.92 11.78 21.77
CA ASP A 147 -14.14 12.72 22.59
C ASP A 147 -12.68 12.79 22.19
N VAL A 148 -12.06 11.64 21.82
CA VAL A 148 -10.68 11.65 21.30
C VAL A 148 -10.58 12.52 20.04
N PHE A 149 -11.51 12.38 19.09
CA PHE A 149 -11.50 13.19 17.86
C PHE A 149 -11.74 14.69 18.11
N GLU A 150 -12.44 15.03 19.17
CA GLU A 150 -12.77 16.42 19.50
C GLU A 150 -11.67 17.09 20.34
N GLN A 151 -11.11 16.36 21.30
CA GLN A 151 -10.19 16.93 22.29
C GLN A 151 -8.71 16.80 21.91
N ARG A 152 -8.33 15.75 21.16
CA ARG A 152 -6.92 15.51 20.79
C ARG A 152 -6.53 16.29 19.53
N GLY A 153 -5.88 17.43 19.76
CA GLY A 153 -5.37 18.29 18.67
C GLY A 153 -4.22 17.67 17.84
N ASP A 154 -3.52 16.65 18.38
CA ASP A 154 -2.41 15.93 17.74
C ASP A 154 -2.84 14.77 16.82
N MET A 155 -4.15 14.47 16.75
CA MET A 155 -4.73 13.57 15.74
C MET A 155 -4.62 14.17 14.33
N VAL A 156 -4.26 13.35 13.36
CA VAL A 156 -4.29 13.71 11.92
C VAL A 156 -5.71 13.63 11.36
N LEU A 157 -6.41 12.53 11.66
CA LEU A 157 -7.81 12.35 11.30
C LEU A 157 -8.73 13.23 12.14
N ARG A 158 -9.75 13.77 11.51
CA ARG A 158 -10.81 14.54 12.16
C ARG A 158 -12.13 13.80 12.08
N ARG A 159 -13.07 14.13 12.97
CA ARG A 159 -14.41 13.53 12.95
C ARG A 159 -15.10 13.67 11.58
N THR A 160 -14.86 14.79 10.88
CA THR A 160 -15.38 15.08 9.56
C THR A 160 -14.81 14.19 8.44
N ASP A 161 -13.73 13.46 8.72
CA ASP A 161 -13.14 12.50 7.77
C ASP A 161 -13.88 11.17 7.79
N ILE A 162 -14.67 10.90 8.82
CA ILE A 162 -15.34 9.64 9.06
C ILE A 162 -16.77 9.69 8.50
N ALA A 163 -17.04 8.78 7.55
CA ALA A 163 -18.33 8.69 6.89
C ALA A 163 -19.40 7.98 7.74
N ALA A 164 -19.00 7.00 8.54
CA ALA A 164 -19.91 6.25 9.41
C ALA A 164 -19.17 5.66 10.62
N THR A 165 -19.90 5.43 11.70
CA THR A 165 -19.41 4.78 12.92
C THR A 165 -20.28 3.57 13.27
N ARG A 166 -19.61 2.53 13.80
CA ARG A 166 -20.22 1.40 14.49
C ARG A 166 -19.33 1.09 15.69
N ILE A 167 -19.53 1.87 16.74
CA ILE A 167 -18.76 1.77 18.00
C ILE A 167 -19.73 1.27 19.06
N ASN A 168 -19.57 0.00 19.42
CA ASN A 168 -20.41 -0.70 20.40
C ASN A 168 -19.71 -2.00 20.82
N TRP A 169 -20.29 -2.72 21.78
CA TRP A 169 -19.75 -3.96 22.33
C TRP A 169 -20.17 -5.22 21.55
N GLU A 170 -20.92 -5.06 20.44
CA GLU A 170 -21.28 -6.18 19.60
C GLU A 170 -20.10 -6.75 18.81
N PRO A 171 -20.20 -8.00 18.30
CA PRO A 171 -19.16 -8.56 17.43
C PRO A 171 -18.91 -7.69 16.20
N LYS A 172 -17.65 -7.38 15.89
CA LYS A 172 -17.28 -6.57 14.70
C LYS A 172 -17.84 -7.16 13.40
N SER A 173 -17.97 -8.49 13.30
CA SER A 173 -18.56 -9.15 12.14
C SER A 173 -20.04 -8.78 11.92
N SER A 174 -20.78 -8.44 12.96
CA SER A 174 -22.17 -7.95 12.86
C SER A 174 -22.22 -6.50 12.37
N ASN A 175 -21.26 -5.70 12.79
CA ASN A 175 -21.15 -4.29 12.45
C ASN A 175 -20.63 -4.03 11.01
N LEU A 176 -20.02 -5.03 10.36
CA LEU A 176 -19.47 -4.94 9.00
C LEU A 176 -20.45 -5.43 7.91
N ARG A 177 -21.67 -5.80 8.28
CA ARG A 177 -22.76 -6.18 7.36
C ARG A 177 -23.65 -4.98 7.08
#